data_6b2bc7b917d52e37710fd2cbb56f55b2
#
_entry.id   6b2bc7b917d52e37710fd2cbb56f55b2
#
_cell.length_a   1.000
_cell.length_b   1.000
_cell.length_c   1.000
_cell.angle_alpha   90.00
_cell.angle_beta   90.00
_cell.angle_gamma   90.00
#
_symmetry.space_group_name_H-M   'P 1'
#
loop_
_entity.id
_entity.type
_entity.pdbx_description
1 polymer ?
#
loop_
_entity_poly.entity_id
_entity_poly.type
_entity_poly.pdbx_seq_one_letter_code
_entity_poly.pdbx_strand_id
1 'polypeptide(L)'
;TLERRWGLKIKARGIYRDAVRSSQSHFVKCSGLRWVCLMLLSPISWANKIWALPFLTVLAPSKRYHEKQGKKHKALSDWARQICYLLHRWLPDFQLIIVGDGAYSVLELLAATRNYVTWITRFRIDAALYDFPPSEKRARPGRPPSNGKKQIALWQRLYCPLTKWQEVTFSHWYDEQNKSMEIASGIALWYRSGKPPVPIRWVLIRDPKGKLDPIPLQCTDLSLSPIQIVQHYLKRWQVEVTFEEVRAHLGVETQRQWSDLSILRTTPALMALFSVITLWADTLNSWQKLTVFQTAWYFKPYPTFSDAVASVRYRI
;
A
#
# COMPACT_ATOMS: atom_id res chain seq x y z
N THR A 1 -4.88 7.76 -0.10
CA THR A 1 -4.29 9.09 -0.38
C THR A 1 -5.17 10.21 0.18
N LEU A 2 -4.62 11.42 0.28
CA LEU A 2 -5.29 12.63 0.69
C LEU A 2 -5.31 13.61 -0.50
N GLU A 3 -6.51 14.00 -0.92
CA GLU A 3 -6.75 15.06 -1.89
C GLU A 3 -7.02 16.36 -1.12
N ARG A 4 -6.16 17.37 -1.26
CA ARG A 4 -6.32 18.65 -0.57
C ARG A 4 -7.47 19.44 -1.14
N ARG A 5 -8.43 19.83 -0.31
CA ARG A 5 -9.65 20.57 -0.70
C ARG A 5 -10.05 21.55 0.39
N TRP A 6 -10.40 22.76 -0.02
CA TRP A 6 -10.63 23.89 0.90
C TRP A 6 -12.09 24.40 0.95
N GLY A 7 -12.92 24.03 -0.03
CA GLY A 7 -14.27 24.56 -0.20
C GLY A 7 -15.20 24.25 0.99
N LEU A 8 -15.87 25.26 1.54
CA LEU A 8 -16.81 25.12 2.66
C LEU A 8 -18.04 24.27 2.31
N LYS A 9 -18.46 24.27 1.04
CA LYS A 9 -19.60 23.50 0.54
C LYS A 9 -19.33 21.99 0.40
N ILE A 10 -18.06 21.54 0.52
CA ILE A 10 -17.69 20.13 0.42
C ILE A 10 -18.02 19.42 1.74
N LYS A 11 -19.14 18.72 1.78
CA LYS A 11 -19.68 18.08 2.99
C LYS A 11 -18.77 16.95 3.52
N ALA A 12 -18.23 16.12 2.61
CA ALA A 12 -17.38 14.96 2.95
C ALA A 12 -15.97 15.35 3.44
N ARG A 13 -15.60 16.62 3.37
CA ARG A 13 -14.32 17.14 3.77
C ARG A 13 -14.02 16.86 5.25
N GLY A 14 -12.79 16.47 5.51
CA GLY A 14 -12.25 16.29 6.86
C GLY A 14 -10.93 17.03 7.05
N ILE A 15 -10.41 16.99 8.28
CA ILE A 15 -9.06 17.45 8.60
C ILE A 15 -8.20 16.20 8.86
N TYR A 16 -7.11 16.08 8.14
CA TYR A 16 -6.24 14.93 8.17
C TYR A 16 -4.79 15.33 8.31
N ARG A 17 -3.94 14.40 8.73
CA ARG A 17 -2.50 14.56 8.65
C ARG A 17 -2.07 14.60 7.19
N ASP A 18 -1.34 15.63 6.80
CA ASP A 18 -0.67 15.71 5.51
C ASP A 18 0.64 14.91 5.59
N ALA A 19 0.68 13.74 4.98
CA ALA A 19 1.85 12.86 5.05
C ALA A 19 3.07 13.42 4.31
N VAL A 20 2.83 14.26 3.28
CA VAL A 20 3.91 14.86 2.48
C VAL A 20 4.60 16.00 3.22
N ARG A 21 3.82 16.78 4.00
CA ARG A 21 4.32 17.95 4.73
C ARG A 21 4.70 17.66 6.18
N SER A 22 4.31 16.50 6.72
CA SER A 22 4.61 16.11 8.09
C SER A 22 5.89 15.31 8.16
N SER A 23 6.70 15.61 9.17
CA SER A 23 7.85 14.78 9.58
C SER A 23 7.57 14.04 10.88
N GLN A 24 8.57 13.39 11.47
CA GLN A 24 8.45 12.79 12.79
C GLN A 24 8.26 13.86 13.89
N SER A 25 8.92 15.01 13.75
CA SER A 25 8.90 16.12 14.72
C SER A 25 7.84 17.18 14.39
N HIS A 26 7.31 17.23 13.17
CA HIS A 26 6.38 18.29 12.74
C HIS A 26 5.11 17.69 12.14
N PHE A 27 3.98 17.93 12.80
CA PHE A 27 2.67 17.42 12.41
C PHE A 27 1.86 18.49 11.68
N VAL A 28 1.70 18.36 10.37
CA VAL A 28 0.89 19.27 9.55
C VAL A 28 -0.50 18.67 9.32
N LYS A 29 -1.53 19.46 9.65
CA LYS A 29 -2.93 19.13 9.34
C LYS A 29 -3.35 19.83 8.06
N CYS A 30 -4.10 19.15 7.23
CA CYS A 30 -4.70 19.76 6.06
C CYS A 30 -6.16 19.34 5.88
N SER A 31 -6.92 20.25 5.26
CA SER A 31 -8.30 19.99 4.87
C SER A 31 -8.34 19.22 3.56
N GLY A 32 -9.21 18.21 3.46
CA GLY A 32 -9.30 17.45 2.23
C GLY A 32 -10.27 16.28 2.25
N LEU A 33 -10.19 15.49 1.20
CA LEU A 33 -10.91 14.24 1.00
C LEU A 33 -9.93 13.09 1.10
N ARG A 34 -10.29 12.03 1.84
CA ARG A 34 -9.48 10.84 1.96
C ARG A 34 -10.00 9.75 1.04
N TRP A 35 -9.11 9.21 0.22
CA TRP A 35 -9.41 8.16 -0.72
C TRP A 35 -8.66 6.87 -0.39
N VAL A 36 -9.34 5.75 -0.52
CA VAL A 36 -8.72 4.43 -0.61
C VAL A 36 -8.66 4.07 -2.08
N CYS A 37 -7.46 3.95 -2.61
CA CYS A 37 -7.24 3.65 -4.01
C CYS A 37 -6.56 2.29 -4.13
N LEU A 38 -7.15 1.40 -4.92
CA LEU A 38 -6.59 0.12 -5.28
C LEU A 38 -6.00 0.21 -6.68
N MET A 39 -4.75 -0.23 -6.81
CA MET A 39 -3.98 -0.16 -8.03
C MET A 39 -3.39 -1.52 -8.36
N LEU A 40 -3.42 -1.90 -9.62
CA LEU A 40 -2.74 -3.08 -10.13
C LEU A 40 -1.27 -2.73 -10.43
N LEU A 41 -0.34 -3.43 -9.79
CA LEU A 41 1.08 -3.33 -10.12
C LEU A 41 1.35 -4.17 -11.39
N SER A 42 1.59 -3.50 -12.49
CA SER A 42 1.79 -4.13 -13.80
C SER A 42 3.11 -3.72 -14.44
N PRO A 43 3.86 -4.67 -15.01
CA PRO A 43 5.00 -4.31 -15.86
C PRO A 43 4.50 -3.63 -17.14
N ILE A 44 5.07 -2.48 -17.45
CA ILE A 44 4.79 -1.71 -18.67
C ILE A 44 5.99 -1.85 -19.60
N SER A 45 5.82 -2.65 -20.66
CA SER A 45 6.89 -3.05 -21.55
C SER A 45 7.59 -1.86 -22.22
N TRP A 46 6.82 -0.91 -22.75
CA TRP A 46 7.34 0.27 -23.44
C TRP A 46 8.02 1.29 -22.51
N ALA A 47 7.69 1.28 -21.21
CA ALA A 47 8.33 2.13 -20.21
C ALA A 47 9.46 1.40 -19.46
N ASN A 48 9.63 0.10 -19.67
CA ASN A 48 10.59 -0.77 -18.97
C ASN A 48 10.54 -0.63 -17.45
N LYS A 49 9.33 -0.43 -16.89
CA LYS A 49 9.09 -0.21 -15.45
C LYS A 49 7.78 -0.86 -15.02
N ILE A 50 7.66 -1.09 -13.72
CA ILE A 50 6.38 -1.43 -13.11
C ILE A 50 5.63 -0.14 -12.83
N TRP A 51 4.35 -0.08 -13.18
CA TRP A 51 3.44 1.02 -12.82
C TRP A 51 2.31 0.51 -11.96
N ALA A 52 1.77 1.40 -11.13
CA ALA A 52 0.58 1.14 -10.34
C ALA A 52 -0.64 1.73 -11.07
N LEU A 53 -1.49 0.88 -11.63
CA LEU A 53 -2.65 1.24 -12.45
C LEU A 53 -3.91 1.33 -11.56
N PRO A 54 -4.47 2.53 -11.29
CA PRO A 54 -5.68 2.68 -10.50
C PRO A 54 -6.90 2.07 -11.22
N PHE A 55 -7.66 1.22 -10.53
CA PHE A 55 -8.89 0.66 -11.08
C PHE A 55 -10.09 0.74 -10.12
N LEU A 56 -9.85 0.98 -8.83
CA LEU A 56 -10.90 1.19 -7.85
C LEU A 56 -10.50 2.28 -6.86
N THR A 57 -11.26 3.37 -6.82
CA THR A 57 -11.02 4.50 -5.91
C THR A 57 -12.30 4.80 -5.13
N VAL A 58 -12.21 4.73 -3.80
CA VAL A 58 -13.36 4.87 -2.90
C VAL A 58 -13.13 6.03 -1.92
N LEU A 59 -14.12 6.90 -1.79
CA LEU A 59 -14.11 7.98 -0.81
C LEU A 59 -14.29 7.39 0.59
N ALA A 60 -13.39 7.73 1.50
CA ALA A 60 -13.46 7.41 2.92
C ALA A 60 -13.70 8.68 3.75
N PRO A 61 -14.97 9.10 3.94
CA PRO A 61 -15.30 10.36 4.57
C PRO A 61 -14.87 10.42 6.03
N SER A 62 -14.76 11.64 6.57
CA SER A 62 -14.42 11.85 7.98
C SER A 62 -15.52 11.34 8.92
N LYS A 63 -15.15 11.10 10.19
CA LYS A 63 -16.10 10.74 11.23
C LYS A 63 -17.22 11.77 11.35
N ARG A 64 -16.89 13.07 11.35
CA ARG A 64 -17.85 14.16 11.40
C ARG A 64 -18.89 14.14 10.26
N TYR A 65 -18.48 13.71 9.06
CA TYR A 65 -19.43 13.59 7.93
C TYR A 65 -20.46 12.49 8.20
N HIS A 66 -20.01 11.32 8.69
CA HIS A 66 -20.92 10.22 9.00
C HIS A 66 -21.87 10.58 10.15
N GLU A 67 -21.37 11.23 11.20
CA GLU A 67 -22.17 11.71 12.34
C GLU A 67 -23.28 12.66 11.90
N LYS A 68 -22.97 13.63 11.03
CA LYS A 68 -23.96 14.57 10.47
C LYS A 68 -25.05 13.87 9.63
N GLN A 69 -24.78 12.69 9.12
CA GLN A 69 -25.74 11.87 8.35
C GLN A 69 -26.42 10.80 9.18
N GLY A 70 -26.19 10.75 10.50
CA GLY A 70 -26.72 9.69 11.37
C GLY A 70 -26.15 8.28 11.05
N LYS A 71 -25.00 8.18 10.37
CA LYS A 71 -24.39 6.92 9.94
C LYS A 71 -23.23 6.54 10.83
N LYS A 72 -23.07 5.23 11.08
CA LYS A 72 -21.89 4.70 11.76
C LYS A 72 -20.63 5.00 10.93
N HIS A 73 -19.59 5.51 11.61
CA HIS A 73 -18.31 5.76 10.95
C HIS A 73 -17.64 4.48 10.49
N LYS A 74 -17.12 4.48 9.27
CA LYS A 74 -16.27 3.44 8.72
C LYS A 74 -14.82 3.92 8.73
N ALA A 75 -13.94 3.17 9.40
CA ALA A 75 -12.50 3.42 9.37
C ALA A 75 -11.90 3.01 8.02
N LEU A 76 -10.64 3.39 7.75
CA LEU A 76 -9.93 2.95 6.53
C LEU A 76 -9.86 1.42 6.41
N SER A 77 -9.66 0.73 7.54
CA SER A 77 -9.66 -0.73 7.59
C SER A 77 -11.01 -1.36 7.22
N ASP A 78 -12.14 -0.68 7.51
CA ASP A 78 -13.47 -1.17 7.11
C ASP A 78 -13.67 -1.04 5.60
N TRP A 79 -13.21 0.07 5.01
CA TRP A 79 -13.21 0.25 3.56
C TRP A 79 -12.30 -0.76 2.87
N ALA A 80 -11.09 -0.97 3.38
CA ALA A 80 -10.16 -1.96 2.86
C ALA A 80 -10.74 -3.38 2.92
N ARG A 81 -11.41 -3.75 4.02
CA ARG A 81 -12.10 -5.04 4.15
C ARG A 81 -13.18 -5.22 3.09
N GLN A 82 -14.01 -4.20 2.84
CA GLN A 82 -15.03 -4.25 1.79
C GLN A 82 -14.42 -4.39 0.39
N ILE A 83 -13.33 -3.70 0.13
CA ILE A 83 -12.57 -3.80 -1.13
C ILE A 83 -12.02 -5.22 -1.32
N CYS A 84 -11.45 -5.84 -0.28
CA CYS A 84 -10.97 -7.22 -0.37
C CYS A 84 -12.08 -8.22 -0.72
N TYR A 85 -13.25 -8.09 -0.10
CA TYR A 85 -14.39 -8.95 -0.42
C TYR A 85 -14.93 -8.72 -1.83
N LEU A 86 -14.89 -7.47 -2.32
CA LEU A 86 -15.26 -7.14 -3.69
C LEU A 86 -14.29 -7.75 -4.69
N LEU A 87 -12.99 -7.63 -4.44
CA LEU A 87 -11.94 -8.22 -5.26
C LEU A 87 -12.07 -9.74 -5.35
N HIS A 88 -12.25 -10.40 -4.21
CA HIS A 88 -12.42 -11.84 -4.19
C HIS A 88 -13.65 -12.30 -5.01
N ARG A 89 -14.76 -11.52 -4.99
CA ARG A 89 -15.93 -11.81 -5.85
C ARG A 89 -15.64 -11.60 -7.33
N TRP A 90 -14.83 -10.61 -7.70
CA TRP A 90 -14.46 -10.36 -9.09
C TRP A 90 -13.46 -11.37 -9.63
N LEU A 91 -12.58 -11.86 -8.75
CA LEU A 91 -11.42 -12.68 -9.10
C LEU A 91 -11.32 -13.88 -8.14
N PRO A 92 -12.33 -14.78 -8.10
CA PRO A 92 -12.39 -15.87 -7.11
C PRO A 92 -11.25 -16.88 -7.28
N ASP A 93 -10.77 -17.09 -8.51
CA ASP A 93 -9.76 -18.10 -8.86
C ASP A 93 -8.33 -17.55 -8.81
N PHE A 94 -8.15 -16.28 -8.44
CA PHE A 94 -6.83 -15.65 -8.41
C PHE A 94 -6.26 -15.57 -7.00
N GLN A 95 -4.99 -15.90 -6.87
CA GLN A 95 -4.22 -15.61 -5.66
C GLN A 95 -3.86 -14.12 -5.63
N LEU A 96 -4.52 -13.37 -4.76
CA LEU A 96 -4.38 -11.93 -4.68
C LEU A 96 -3.38 -11.54 -3.58
N ILE A 97 -2.35 -10.78 -3.94
CA ILE A 97 -1.41 -10.19 -2.99
C ILE A 97 -1.67 -8.68 -2.92
N ILE A 98 -2.04 -8.18 -1.75
CA ILE A 98 -2.26 -6.76 -1.49
C ILE A 98 -1.08 -6.22 -0.69
N VAL A 99 -0.45 -5.18 -1.22
CA VAL A 99 0.64 -4.48 -0.55
C VAL A 99 0.13 -3.14 -0.04
N GLY A 100 0.23 -2.93 1.27
CA GLY A 100 -0.25 -1.71 1.94
C GLY A 100 0.80 -1.04 2.82
N ASP A 101 0.51 0.18 3.22
CA ASP A 101 1.29 0.86 4.26
C ASP A 101 0.92 0.37 5.67
N GLY A 102 1.56 0.92 6.70
CA GLY A 102 1.30 0.55 8.09
C GLY A 102 -0.12 0.85 8.58
N ALA A 103 -0.89 1.71 7.89
CA ALA A 103 -2.27 2.00 8.26
C ALA A 103 -3.21 0.81 8.06
N TYR A 104 -2.83 -0.12 7.19
CA TYR A 104 -3.57 -1.36 6.94
C TYR A 104 -3.07 -2.55 7.79
N SER A 105 -2.03 -2.36 8.58
CA SER A 105 -1.56 -3.35 9.55
C SER A 105 -2.48 -3.37 10.79
N VAL A 106 -3.68 -3.90 10.64
CA VAL A 106 -4.75 -3.95 11.64
C VAL A 106 -5.24 -5.37 11.81
N LEU A 107 -5.18 -5.91 13.04
CA LEU A 107 -5.51 -7.31 13.34
C LEU A 107 -6.88 -7.73 12.80
N GLU A 108 -7.91 -6.90 13.02
CA GLU A 108 -9.28 -7.20 12.59
C GLU A 108 -9.42 -7.25 11.06
N LEU A 109 -8.70 -6.38 10.36
CA LEU A 109 -8.68 -6.39 8.89
C LEU A 109 -8.02 -7.67 8.39
N LEU A 110 -6.81 -7.97 8.87
CA LEU A 110 -6.05 -9.13 8.44
C LEU A 110 -6.76 -10.43 8.78
N ALA A 111 -7.28 -10.55 10.00
CA ALA A 111 -8.04 -11.74 10.42
C ALA A 111 -9.27 -12.00 9.55
N ALA A 112 -9.99 -10.93 9.16
CA ALA A 112 -11.20 -11.05 8.35
C ALA A 112 -10.93 -11.37 6.89
N THR A 113 -9.75 -11.00 6.36
CA THR A 113 -9.50 -11.04 4.91
C THR A 113 -8.39 -11.99 4.46
N ARG A 114 -7.56 -12.51 5.37
CA ARG A 114 -6.42 -13.39 5.05
C ARG A 114 -6.75 -14.68 4.30
N ASN A 115 -7.99 -15.13 4.36
CA ASN A 115 -8.44 -16.30 3.63
C ASN A 115 -8.80 -16.00 2.15
N TYR A 116 -8.87 -14.73 1.80
CA TYR A 116 -9.25 -14.24 0.47
C TYR A 116 -8.10 -13.54 -0.24
N VAL A 117 -7.22 -12.90 0.53
CA VAL A 117 -6.09 -12.13 0.00
C VAL A 117 -4.88 -12.27 0.91
N THR A 118 -3.70 -12.32 0.33
CA THR A 118 -2.44 -12.19 1.07
C THR A 118 -2.12 -10.73 1.30
N TRP A 119 -1.84 -10.36 2.55
CA TRP A 119 -1.43 -9.01 2.91
C TRP A 119 0.07 -8.92 3.16
N ILE A 120 0.71 -7.93 2.55
CA ILE A 120 2.07 -7.49 2.88
C ILE A 120 1.99 -6.03 3.30
N THR A 121 2.38 -5.71 4.54
CA THR A 121 2.33 -4.33 5.05
C THR A 121 3.57 -4.00 5.87
N ARG A 122 3.86 -2.69 5.96
CA ARG A 122 4.77 -2.21 6.99
C ARG A 122 4.18 -2.54 8.36
N PHE A 123 5.03 -3.02 9.25
CA PHE A 123 4.63 -3.51 10.55
C PHE A 123 5.15 -2.60 11.67
N ARG A 124 4.60 -2.69 12.86
CA ARG A 124 5.15 -1.97 14.01
C ARG A 124 6.31 -2.75 14.59
N ILE A 125 7.42 -2.08 14.87
CA ILE A 125 8.62 -2.71 15.41
C ILE A 125 8.43 -3.18 16.86
N ASP A 126 7.46 -2.60 17.57
CA ASP A 126 7.07 -2.95 18.96
C ASP A 126 5.87 -3.91 19.04
N ALA A 127 5.44 -4.49 17.92
CA ALA A 127 4.30 -5.40 17.88
C ALA A 127 4.53 -6.63 18.75
N ALA A 128 3.49 -7.01 19.51
CA ALA A 128 3.52 -8.19 20.36
C ALA A 128 3.33 -9.46 19.53
N LEU A 129 4.40 -10.25 19.44
CA LEU A 129 4.47 -11.51 18.72
C LEU A 129 4.54 -12.68 19.69
N TYR A 130 3.92 -13.77 19.32
CA TYR A 130 3.83 -14.98 20.14
C TYR A 130 4.13 -16.22 19.29
N ASP A 131 4.53 -17.29 19.96
CA ASP A 131 4.56 -18.61 19.36
C ASP A 131 3.13 -19.11 19.11
N PHE A 132 2.99 -20.11 18.26
CA PHE A 132 1.71 -20.79 18.10
C PHE A 132 1.34 -21.51 19.40
N PRO A 133 0.04 -21.67 19.67
CA PRO A 133 -0.39 -22.44 20.83
C PRO A 133 0.11 -23.89 20.69
N PRO A 134 0.44 -24.55 21.82
CA PRO A 134 0.83 -25.96 21.79
C PRO A 134 -0.29 -26.81 21.16
N SER A 135 0.11 -27.75 20.32
CA SER A 135 -0.82 -28.69 19.67
C SER A 135 -1.36 -29.77 20.63
N GLU A 136 -0.65 -30.00 21.72
CA GLU A 136 -1.03 -30.99 22.72
C GLU A 136 -2.27 -30.55 23.50
N LYS A 137 -3.25 -31.49 23.63
CA LYS A 137 -4.43 -31.28 24.47
C LYS A 137 -3.97 -31.14 25.92
N ARG A 138 -4.24 -30.01 26.54
CA ARG A 138 -4.00 -29.85 27.99
C ARG A 138 -4.89 -30.79 28.77
N ALA A 139 -4.30 -31.47 29.75
CA ALA A 139 -5.02 -32.32 30.72
C ALA A 139 -5.95 -31.52 31.67
N ARG A 140 -5.94 -30.19 31.60
CA ARG A 140 -6.75 -29.32 32.48
C ARG A 140 -8.00 -28.83 31.76
N PRO A 141 -9.16 -28.84 32.43
CA PRO A 141 -10.38 -28.26 31.87
C PRO A 141 -10.21 -26.74 31.69
N GLY A 142 -10.83 -26.21 30.67
CA GLY A 142 -10.81 -24.77 30.35
C GLY A 142 -10.66 -24.47 28.85
N ARG A 143 -10.82 -23.18 28.47
CA ARG A 143 -10.65 -22.74 27.11
C ARG A 143 -9.20 -22.92 26.67
N PRO A 144 -8.92 -23.52 25.50
CA PRO A 144 -7.57 -23.62 24.96
C PRO A 144 -6.90 -22.25 24.82
N PRO A 145 -5.58 -22.14 25.07
CA PRO A 145 -4.87 -20.88 24.87
C PRO A 145 -4.91 -20.45 23.42
N SER A 146 -5.15 -19.17 23.17
CA SER A 146 -5.17 -18.59 21.82
C SER A 146 -3.78 -18.31 21.25
N ASN A 147 -2.72 -18.39 22.08
CA ASN A 147 -1.33 -18.12 21.73
C ASN A 147 -0.37 -18.90 22.64
N GLY A 148 0.86 -19.08 22.18
CA GLY A 148 1.97 -19.64 22.93
C GLY A 148 2.78 -18.61 23.73
N LYS A 149 4.07 -18.86 23.93
CA LYS A 149 4.99 -17.95 24.61
C LYS A 149 5.15 -16.65 23.82
N LYS A 150 5.32 -15.54 24.54
CA LYS A 150 5.64 -14.26 23.91
C LYS A 150 7.06 -14.30 23.35
N GLN A 151 7.21 -13.95 22.09
CA GLN A 151 8.51 -13.79 21.45
C GLN A 151 9.16 -12.46 21.84
N ILE A 152 10.47 -12.34 21.68
CA ILE A 152 11.17 -11.06 21.80
C ILE A 152 10.67 -10.09 20.71
N ALA A 153 10.52 -8.82 21.06
CA ALA A 153 10.04 -7.80 20.13
C ALA A 153 11.01 -7.60 18.96
N LEU A 154 10.50 -7.15 17.80
CA LEU A 154 11.34 -6.96 16.61
C LEU A 154 12.48 -5.93 16.86
N TRP A 155 12.22 -4.87 17.63
CA TRP A 155 13.25 -3.91 17.96
C TRP A 155 14.39 -4.52 18.81
N GLN A 156 14.08 -5.50 19.68
CA GLN A 156 15.11 -6.21 20.47
C GLN A 156 15.93 -7.15 19.58
N ARG A 157 15.32 -7.69 18.51
CA ARG A 157 16.03 -8.54 17.54
C ARG A 157 17.13 -7.79 16.77
N LEU A 158 17.02 -6.47 16.62
CA LEU A 158 18.07 -5.66 15.99
C LEU A 158 19.41 -5.76 16.72
N TYR A 159 19.36 -5.91 18.03
CA TYR A 159 20.55 -5.92 18.90
C TYR A 159 20.85 -7.32 19.48
N CYS A 160 19.97 -8.29 19.23
CA CYS A 160 20.14 -9.65 19.75
C CYS A 160 21.19 -10.42 18.94
N PRO A 161 22.29 -10.92 19.55
CA PRO A 161 23.33 -11.68 18.85
C PRO A 161 22.82 -12.98 18.23
N LEU A 162 21.70 -13.52 18.74
CA LEU A 162 21.08 -14.74 18.25
C LEU A 162 20.21 -14.52 17.00
N THR A 163 20.02 -13.26 16.57
CA THR A 163 19.28 -12.98 15.33
C THR A 163 20.13 -13.33 14.13
N LYS A 164 19.65 -14.30 13.35
CA LYS A 164 20.31 -14.72 12.11
C LYS A 164 19.99 -13.71 11.01
N TRP A 165 20.98 -12.94 10.63
CA TRP A 165 20.90 -11.99 9.53
C TRP A 165 21.40 -12.66 8.24
N GLN A 166 20.70 -12.40 7.15
CA GLN A 166 21.08 -12.79 5.79
C GLN A 166 21.31 -11.52 4.98
N GLU A 167 22.49 -11.35 4.40
CA GLU A 167 22.75 -10.30 3.43
C GLU A 167 22.10 -10.64 2.09
N VAL A 168 21.37 -9.69 1.51
CA VAL A 168 20.68 -9.82 0.23
C VAL A 168 20.87 -8.55 -0.57
N THR A 169 21.33 -8.70 -1.81
CA THR A 169 21.41 -7.58 -2.76
C THR A 169 20.12 -7.52 -3.59
N PHE A 170 19.41 -6.40 -3.50
CA PHE A 170 18.23 -6.12 -4.29
C PHE A 170 18.62 -5.33 -5.54
N SER A 171 18.25 -5.80 -6.72
CA SER A 171 18.52 -5.11 -7.99
C SER A 171 17.93 -3.70 -8.04
N HIS A 172 16.77 -3.50 -7.40
CA HIS A 172 16.10 -2.22 -7.27
C HIS A 172 15.67 -2.01 -5.82
N TRP A 173 16.15 -0.93 -5.21
CA TRP A 173 15.76 -0.48 -3.88
C TRP A 173 15.35 1.00 -3.99
N TYR A 174 14.06 1.25 -4.23
CA TYR A 174 13.56 2.58 -4.62
C TYR A 174 14.36 3.13 -5.83
N ASP A 175 15.09 4.23 -5.66
CA ASP A 175 15.91 4.85 -6.70
C ASP A 175 17.36 4.31 -6.77
N GLU A 176 17.77 3.45 -5.81
CA GLU A 176 19.10 2.85 -5.79
C GLU A 176 19.10 1.50 -6.52
N GLN A 177 20.17 1.24 -7.27
CA GLN A 177 20.42 -0.07 -7.90
C GLN A 177 21.41 -0.90 -7.08
N ASN A 178 21.22 -2.22 -7.09
CA ASN A 178 22.12 -3.19 -6.44
C ASN A 178 22.41 -2.87 -4.97
N LYS A 179 21.35 -2.57 -4.20
CA LYS A 179 21.45 -2.24 -2.78
C LYS A 179 21.54 -3.49 -1.94
N SER A 180 22.65 -3.66 -1.20
CA SER A 180 22.78 -4.71 -0.18
C SER A 180 22.08 -4.29 1.10
N MET A 181 21.25 -5.19 1.61
CA MET A 181 20.52 -5.05 2.87
C MET A 181 20.63 -6.35 3.67
N GLU A 182 20.55 -6.25 4.98
CA GLU A 182 20.43 -7.43 5.85
C GLU A 182 18.99 -7.67 6.23
N ILE A 183 18.55 -8.93 6.09
CA ILE A 183 17.20 -9.35 6.45
C ILE A 183 17.22 -10.45 7.50
N ALA A 184 16.29 -10.39 8.44
CA ALA A 184 15.97 -11.47 9.36
C ALA A 184 14.46 -11.76 9.27
N SER A 185 14.07 -13.01 9.41
CA SER A 185 12.66 -13.40 9.30
C SER A 185 12.29 -14.53 10.24
N GLY A 186 11.02 -14.63 10.54
CA GLY A 186 10.45 -15.73 11.29
C GLY A 186 8.94 -15.76 11.18
N ILE A 187 8.37 -16.83 11.70
CA ILE A 187 6.93 -17.03 11.78
C ILE A 187 6.48 -16.76 13.21
N ALA A 188 5.35 -16.08 13.36
CA ALA A 188 4.78 -15.76 14.66
C ALA A 188 3.27 -15.62 14.57
N LEU A 189 2.64 -15.66 15.71
CA LEU A 189 1.26 -15.28 15.89
C LEU A 189 1.21 -13.83 16.36
N TRP A 190 0.68 -12.93 15.54
CA TRP A 190 0.39 -11.58 15.97
C TRP A 190 -0.93 -11.57 16.74
N TYR A 191 -0.84 -11.19 18.02
CA TYR A 191 -1.97 -11.25 18.93
C TYR A 191 -2.03 -10.04 19.86
N ARG A 192 -3.24 -9.60 20.14
CA ARG A 192 -3.56 -8.62 21.16
C ARG A 192 -4.83 -9.06 21.88
N SER A 193 -4.88 -8.90 23.21
CA SER A 193 -6.07 -9.25 24.00
C SER A 193 -7.34 -8.63 23.43
N GLY A 194 -8.40 -9.42 23.35
CA GLY A 194 -9.69 -9.01 22.77
C GLY A 194 -9.72 -8.93 21.23
N LYS A 195 -8.65 -9.33 20.54
CA LYS A 195 -8.58 -9.35 19.07
C LYS A 195 -8.30 -10.76 18.54
N PRO A 196 -8.76 -11.08 17.32
CA PRO A 196 -8.45 -12.37 16.72
C PRO A 196 -6.94 -12.49 16.46
N PRO A 197 -6.34 -13.66 16.74
CA PRO A 197 -4.93 -13.91 16.42
C PRO A 197 -4.72 -14.07 14.91
N VAL A 198 -3.62 -13.55 14.40
CA VAL A 198 -3.25 -13.65 12.98
C VAL A 198 -1.87 -14.27 12.85
N PRO A 199 -1.74 -15.44 12.21
CA PRO A 199 -0.47 -15.99 11.79
C PRO A 199 0.20 -15.07 10.78
N ILE A 200 1.46 -14.76 10.99
CA ILE A 200 2.24 -13.91 10.08
C ILE A 200 3.66 -14.45 9.92
N ARG A 201 4.22 -14.20 8.75
CA ARG A 201 5.67 -14.14 8.56
C ARG A 201 6.10 -12.69 8.71
N TRP A 202 6.97 -12.43 9.68
CA TRP A 202 7.61 -11.12 9.80
C TRP A 202 8.94 -11.11 9.07
N VAL A 203 9.30 -9.96 8.51
CA VAL A 203 10.62 -9.70 7.93
C VAL A 203 11.12 -8.39 8.51
N LEU A 204 12.32 -8.42 9.08
CA LEU A 204 13.00 -7.26 9.61
C LEU A 204 14.19 -6.95 8.69
N ILE A 205 14.25 -5.73 8.21
CA ILE A 205 15.26 -5.28 7.25
C ILE A 205 16.08 -4.18 7.93
N ARG A 206 17.39 -4.23 7.80
CA ARG A 206 18.29 -3.15 8.22
C ARG A 206 19.35 -2.86 7.16
N ASP A 207 19.77 -1.62 7.12
CA ASP A 207 20.92 -1.20 6.32
C ASP A 207 22.21 -1.56 7.10
N PRO A 208 23.12 -2.38 6.54
CA PRO A 208 24.39 -2.69 7.21
C PRO A 208 25.25 -1.45 7.46
N LYS A 209 25.04 -0.38 6.68
CA LYS A 209 25.73 0.91 6.85
C LYS A 209 25.06 1.85 7.85
N GLY A 210 23.91 1.46 8.41
CA GLY A 210 23.17 2.24 9.40
C GLY A 210 22.58 3.57 8.89
N LYS A 211 22.51 3.78 7.57
CA LYS A 211 21.99 5.04 6.98
C LYS A 211 20.47 5.09 6.94
N LEU A 212 19.80 3.93 6.89
CA LEU A 212 18.35 3.82 6.81
C LEU A 212 17.78 3.24 8.09
N ASP A 213 16.63 3.76 8.51
CA ASP A 213 15.86 3.19 9.62
C ASP A 213 15.45 1.75 9.32
N PRO A 214 15.44 0.86 10.33
CA PRO A 214 14.98 -0.49 10.17
C PRO A 214 13.52 -0.55 9.70
N ILE A 215 13.24 -1.46 8.76
CA ILE A 215 11.92 -1.64 8.18
C ILE A 215 11.35 -3.01 8.59
N PRO A 216 10.40 -3.06 9.52
CA PRO A 216 9.65 -4.28 9.79
C PRO A 216 8.50 -4.43 8.81
N LEU A 217 8.38 -5.61 8.19
CA LEU A 217 7.27 -6.02 7.34
C LEU A 217 6.55 -7.21 7.96
N GLN A 218 5.30 -7.39 7.61
CA GLN A 218 4.53 -8.60 7.88
C GLN A 218 3.84 -9.10 6.61
N CYS A 219 3.67 -10.41 6.53
CA CYS A 219 2.93 -11.10 5.48
C CYS A 219 1.99 -12.13 6.11
N THR A 220 0.74 -12.20 5.62
CA THR A 220 -0.24 -13.18 6.11
C THR A 220 -0.08 -14.55 5.44
N ASP A 221 0.66 -14.65 4.35
CA ASP A 221 1.05 -15.91 3.74
C ASP A 221 2.40 -16.35 4.33
N LEU A 222 2.40 -17.50 5.01
CA LEU A 222 3.58 -18.05 5.65
C LEU A 222 4.53 -18.76 4.69
N SER A 223 4.09 -19.05 3.47
CA SER A 223 4.88 -19.75 2.45
C SER A 223 5.79 -18.82 1.65
N LEU A 224 5.41 -17.54 1.49
CA LEU A 224 6.23 -16.57 0.78
C LEU A 224 7.60 -16.39 1.43
N SER A 225 8.64 -16.43 0.63
CA SER A 225 10.01 -16.20 1.12
C SER A 225 10.21 -14.75 1.59
N PRO A 226 11.14 -14.50 2.53
CA PRO A 226 11.44 -13.14 2.99
C PRO A 226 11.83 -12.20 1.85
N ILE A 227 12.58 -12.68 0.87
CA ILE A 227 13.02 -11.90 -0.29
C ILE A 227 11.82 -11.49 -1.16
N GLN A 228 10.90 -12.41 -1.46
CA GLN A 228 9.68 -12.11 -2.20
C GLN A 228 8.81 -11.07 -1.49
N ILE A 229 8.67 -11.17 -0.16
CA ILE A 229 7.92 -10.19 0.65
C ILE A 229 8.51 -8.79 0.48
N VAL A 230 9.83 -8.66 0.57
CA VAL A 230 10.52 -7.37 0.38
C VAL A 230 10.35 -6.87 -1.04
N GLN A 231 10.54 -7.72 -2.05
CA GLN A 231 10.37 -7.34 -3.46
C GLN A 231 8.95 -6.85 -3.77
N HIS A 232 7.92 -7.51 -3.24
CA HIS A 232 6.54 -7.04 -3.37
C HIS A 232 6.34 -5.69 -2.67
N TYR A 233 6.91 -5.52 -1.48
CA TYR A 233 6.77 -4.27 -0.73
C TYR A 233 7.45 -3.08 -1.44
N LEU A 234 8.61 -3.27 -2.03
CA LEU A 234 9.33 -2.24 -2.79
C LEU A 234 8.51 -1.74 -3.99
N LYS A 235 7.81 -2.63 -4.69
CA LYS A 235 6.93 -2.25 -5.83
C LYS A 235 5.81 -1.29 -5.43
N ARG A 236 5.42 -1.25 -4.16
CA ARG A 236 4.39 -0.32 -3.64
C ARG A 236 4.74 1.15 -3.90
N TRP A 237 6.03 1.50 -4.00
CA TRP A 237 6.47 2.86 -4.30
C TRP A 237 5.83 3.43 -5.57
N GLN A 238 5.52 2.58 -6.54
CA GLN A 238 4.85 2.99 -7.77
C GLN A 238 3.46 3.60 -7.56
N VAL A 239 2.81 3.30 -6.44
CA VAL A 239 1.55 3.95 -6.03
C VAL A 239 1.75 5.44 -5.77
N GLU A 240 2.87 5.82 -5.16
CA GLU A 240 3.22 7.22 -4.87
C GLU A 240 3.57 7.96 -6.15
N VAL A 241 4.33 7.32 -7.04
CA VAL A 241 4.63 7.83 -8.38
C VAL A 241 3.34 8.08 -9.17
N THR A 242 2.40 7.12 -9.17
CA THR A 242 1.11 7.30 -9.86
C THR A 242 0.33 8.48 -9.28
N PHE A 243 0.31 8.69 -7.96
CA PHE A 243 -0.34 9.86 -7.37
C PHE A 243 0.33 11.18 -7.77
N GLU A 244 1.63 11.19 -7.98
CA GLU A 244 2.37 12.35 -8.50
C GLU A 244 1.98 12.63 -9.96
N GLU A 245 2.03 11.64 -10.81
CA GLU A 245 1.68 11.74 -12.24
C GLU A 245 0.23 12.21 -12.48
N VAL A 246 -0.74 11.68 -11.74
CA VAL A 246 -2.14 12.11 -11.90
C VAL A 246 -2.37 13.56 -11.41
N ARG A 247 -1.60 14.04 -10.44
CA ARG A 247 -1.62 15.45 -10.04
C ARG A 247 -0.97 16.33 -11.10
N ALA A 248 0.18 15.91 -11.63
CA ALA A 248 0.92 16.69 -12.61
C ALA A 248 0.19 16.79 -13.97
N HIS A 249 -0.45 15.70 -14.41
CA HIS A 249 -0.92 15.59 -15.80
C HIS A 249 -2.44 15.47 -15.96
N LEU A 250 -3.18 15.02 -14.96
CA LEU A 250 -4.63 14.74 -15.05
C LEU A 250 -5.48 15.67 -14.18
N GLY A 251 -4.88 16.61 -13.47
CA GLY A 251 -5.59 17.64 -12.72
C GLY A 251 -6.21 17.18 -11.39
N VAL A 252 -5.76 16.07 -10.81
CA VAL A 252 -6.11 15.68 -9.44
C VAL A 252 -5.61 16.76 -8.47
N GLU A 253 -6.43 17.14 -7.48
CA GLU A 253 -6.25 18.29 -6.55
C GLU A 253 -6.52 19.69 -7.15
N THR A 254 -6.77 19.80 -8.45
CA THR A 254 -7.13 21.09 -9.08
C THR A 254 -8.64 21.24 -9.31
N GLN A 255 -9.40 20.17 -9.05
CA GLN A 255 -10.85 20.17 -9.25
C GLN A 255 -11.56 21.19 -8.34
N ARG A 256 -12.60 21.85 -8.90
CA ARG A 256 -13.40 22.85 -8.21
C ARG A 256 -14.81 22.37 -7.82
N GLN A 257 -15.15 21.13 -8.16
CA GLN A 257 -16.47 20.56 -7.84
C GLN A 257 -16.67 20.47 -6.32
N TRP A 258 -17.90 20.74 -5.90
CA TRP A 258 -18.29 20.76 -4.49
C TRP A 258 -19.49 19.87 -4.16
N SER A 259 -20.27 19.46 -5.17
CA SER A 259 -21.40 18.56 -4.94
C SER A 259 -20.95 17.14 -4.65
N ASP A 260 -21.68 16.43 -3.81
CA ASP A 260 -21.32 15.08 -3.36
C ASP A 260 -21.16 14.13 -4.54
N LEU A 261 -22.11 14.17 -5.53
CA LEU A 261 -22.05 13.31 -6.72
C LEU A 261 -20.85 13.65 -7.62
N SER A 262 -20.55 14.93 -7.84
CA SER A 262 -19.39 15.33 -8.65
C SER A 262 -18.10 14.85 -8.02
N ILE A 263 -17.95 15.01 -6.71
CA ILE A 263 -16.77 14.51 -5.98
C ILE A 263 -16.61 13.00 -6.14
N LEU A 264 -17.69 12.24 -5.89
CA LEU A 264 -17.68 10.77 -5.98
C LEU A 264 -17.35 10.24 -7.37
N ARG A 265 -17.52 11.04 -8.42
CA ARG A 265 -17.27 10.63 -9.81
C ARG A 265 -15.95 11.15 -10.36
N THR A 266 -15.62 12.41 -10.08
CA THR A 266 -14.49 13.08 -10.76
C THR A 266 -13.14 12.50 -10.34
N THR A 267 -12.84 12.42 -9.04
CA THR A 267 -11.54 11.90 -8.60
C THR A 267 -11.33 10.44 -9.01
N PRO A 268 -12.31 9.51 -8.83
CA PRO A 268 -12.17 8.15 -9.35
C PRO A 268 -11.99 8.09 -10.87
N ALA A 269 -12.68 8.94 -11.65
CA ALA A 269 -12.52 8.99 -13.10
C ALA A 269 -11.13 9.46 -13.52
N LEU A 270 -10.60 10.51 -12.87
CA LEU A 270 -9.23 11.00 -13.14
C LEU A 270 -8.17 9.95 -12.76
N MET A 271 -8.39 9.23 -11.66
CA MET A 271 -7.50 8.13 -11.28
C MET A 271 -7.55 6.99 -12.31
N ALA A 272 -8.75 6.58 -12.74
CA ALA A 272 -8.91 5.53 -13.74
C ALA A 272 -8.36 5.96 -15.11
N LEU A 273 -8.41 7.25 -15.46
CA LEU A 273 -7.88 7.79 -16.71
C LEU A 273 -6.38 7.52 -16.87
N PHE A 274 -5.61 7.51 -15.78
CA PHE A 274 -4.21 7.09 -15.83
C PHE A 274 -4.06 5.68 -16.40
N SER A 275 -4.88 4.73 -15.95
CA SER A 275 -4.85 3.35 -16.42
C SER A 275 -5.34 3.24 -17.87
N VAL A 276 -6.38 3.98 -18.24
CA VAL A 276 -6.91 3.99 -19.62
C VAL A 276 -5.87 4.55 -20.60
N ILE A 277 -5.21 5.66 -20.26
CA ILE A 277 -4.13 6.24 -21.09
C ILE A 277 -2.97 5.25 -21.22
N THR A 278 -2.60 4.58 -20.13
CA THR A 278 -1.52 3.57 -20.16
C THR A 278 -1.86 2.40 -21.09
N LEU A 279 -3.09 1.89 -21.04
CA LEU A 279 -3.56 0.82 -21.93
C LEU A 279 -3.63 1.27 -23.40
N TRP A 280 -4.10 2.49 -23.65
CA TRP A 280 -4.09 3.05 -25.00
C TRP A 280 -2.67 3.25 -25.53
N ALA A 281 -1.78 3.75 -24.71
CA ALA A 281 -0.37 3.88 -25.07
C ALA A 281 0.27 2.52 -25.41
N ASP A 282 -0.09 1.46 -24.68
CA ASP A 282 0.36 0.11 -24.98
C ASP A 282 -0.14 -0.38 -26.34
N THR A 283 -1.43 -0.15 -26.64
CA THR A 283 -2.02 -0.43 -27.96
C THR A 283 -1.35 0.38 -29.07
N LEU A 284 -1.11 1.67 -28.87
CA LEU A 284 -0.42 2.51 -29.85
C LEU A 284 1.04 2.05 -30.07
N ASN A 285 1.74 1.69 -29.01
CA ASN A 285 3.10 1.21 -29.08
C ASN A 285 3.23 -0.12 -29.86
N SER A 286 2.18 -0.96 -29.89
CA SER A 286 2.15 -2.19 -30.67
C SER A 286 2.09 -1.92 -32.18
N TRP A 287 1.54 -0.78 -32.59
CA TRP A 287 1.46 -0.35 -34.01
C TRP A 287 2.65 0.51 -34.42
N GLN A 288 3.05 1.41 -33.54
CA GLN A 288 4.17 2.33 -33.75
C GLN A 288 4.77 2.71 -32.41
N LYS A 289 6.10 2.60 -32.27
CA LYS A 289 6.79 2.99 -31.03
C LYS A 289 6.37 4.39 -30.59
N LEU A 290 6.11 4.52 -29.28
CA LEU A 290 5.80 5.80 -28.66
C LEU A 290 6.97 6.78 -28.84
N THR A 291 6.63 8.01 -29.15
CA THR A 291 7.63 9.09 -29.25
C THR A 291 8.11 9.46 -27.85
N VAL A 292 9.41 9.47 -27.64
CA VAL A 292 10.05 9.97 -26.43
C VAL A 292 10.42 11.44 -26.63
N PHE A 293 9.75 12.34 -25.95
CA PHE A 293 10.06 13.76 -26.00
C PHE A 293 11.30 14.05 -25.16
N GLN A 294 12.42 14.32 -25.84
CA GLN A 294 13.70 14.65 -25.21
C GLN A 294 13.76 16.14 -24.85
N THR A 295 14.54 16.45 -23.82
CA THR A 295 14.92 17.84 -23.51
C THR A 295 16.44 18.00 -23.70
N ALA A 296 16.91 19.23 -23.88
CA ALA A 296 18.34 19.51 -24.12
C ALA A 296 19.25 19.03 -22.95
N TRP A 297 18.70 18.93 -21.75
CA TRP A 297 19.44 18.63 -20.49
C TRP A 297 19.13 17.27 -19.91
N TYR A 298 18.11 16.56 -20.40
CA TYR A 298 17.69 15.28 -19.83
C TYR A 298 17.34 14.28 -20.92
N PHE A 299 18.16 13.26 -21.04
CA PHE A 299 17.93 12.14 -21.93
C PHE A 299 17.06 11.09 -21.24
N LYS A 300 15.92 10.76 -21.84
CA LYS A 300 15.01 9.70 -21.40
C LYS A 300 15.23 8.45 -22.24
N PRO A 301 15.67 7.32 -21.66
CA PRO A 301 15.85 6.08 -22.42
C PRO A 301 14.52 5.41 -22.81
N TYR A 302 13.45 5.68 -22.05
CA TYR A 302 12.12 5.11 -22.25
C TYR A 302 11.04 6.18 -22.15
N PRO A 303 9.86 5.97 -22.80
CA PRO A 303 8.72 6.86 -22.66
C PRO A 303 8.24 6.95 -21.20
N THR A 304 7.79 8.14 -20.81
CA THR A 304 7.16 8.43 -19.51
C THR A 304 5.64 8.54 -19.66
N PHE A 305 4.92 8.73 -18.55
CA PHE A 305 3.48 8.95 -18.63
C PHE A 305 3.10 10.21 -19.41
N SER A 306 3.91 11.29 -19.31
CA SER A 306 3.70 12.50 -20.12
C SER A 306 3.82 12.23 -21.62
N ASP A 307 4.75 11.36 -22.04
CA ASP A 307 4.91 10.97 -23.44
C ASP A 307 3.70 10.13 -23.92
N ALA A 308 3.18 9.25 -23.06
CA ALA A 308 1.95 8.49 -23.31
C ALA A 308 0.74 9.43 -23.48
N VAL A 309 0.58 10.41 -22.61
CA VAL A 309 -0.50 11.44 -22.72
C VAL A 309 -0.40 12.20 -24.03
N ALA A 310 0.80 12.63 -24.40
CA ALA A 310 1.01 13.36 -25.68
C ALA A 310 0.68 12.49 -26.89
N SER A 311 1.13 11.23 -26.89
CA SER A 311 0.88 10.28 -27.99
C SER A 311 -0.60 9.95 -28.14
N VAL A 312 -1.32 9.74 -27.02
CA VAL A 312 -2.77 9.49 -27.04
C VAL A 312 -3.53 10.72 -27.53
N ARG A 313 -3.18 11.94 -27.06
CA ARG A 313 -3.81 13.19 -27.52
C ARG A 313 -3.65 13.43 -29.02
N TYR A 314 -2.52 13.07 -29.59
CA TYR A 314 -2.26 13.25 -31.02
C TYR A 314 -3.14 12.35 -31.89
N ARG A 315 -3.65 11.24 -31.33
CA ARG A 315 -4.45 10.22 -32.06
C ARG A 315 -5.97 10.36 -31.88
N ILE A 316 -6.41 11.16 -30.91
CA ILE A 316 -7.83 11.50 -30.69
C ILE A 316 -8.16 12.79 -31.45
#